data_3e4c04654a371f26c054af2b9d2f2228
#
_entry.id   3e4c04654a371f26c054af2b9d2f2228
#
_cell.length_a   1.000
_cell.length_b   1.000
_cell.length_c   1.000
_cell.angle_alpha   90.00
_cell.angle_beta   90.00
_cell.angle_gamma   90.00
#
_symmetry.space_group_name_H-M   'P 1'
#
loop_
_entity.id
_entity.type
_entity.pdbx_description
1 polymer ?
#
loop_
_entity_poly.entity_id
_entity_poly.type
_entity_poly.pdbx_seq_one_letter_code
_entity_poly.pdbx_strand_id
1 'polypeptide(L)'
;PSGSFDYVISFQVIEHIKHDMELVREVHRVLRPGGKFILTTPNIRMTLTRNPWHVREYNPDQLRNLLGSAFASVEALGVFGNERIMEYYEKNRQGVRRITRFDVLDLQHRLPRWMLQLPYDLLNRLNRRRLLRDNDSLTRSITMEDYRIGPVADDCFDLFYIAEKQHK
;
A
#
# COMPACT_ATOMS: atom_id res chain seq x y z
N PRO A 1 21.36 -0.04 18.07
CA PRO A 1 21.63 -1.23 18.86
C PRO A 1 20.67 -2.36 18.54
N SER A 2 21.05 -3.64 18.72
CA SER A 2 20.14 -4.77 18.57
C SER A 2 19.22 -4.90 19.79
N GLY A 3 17.96 -5.37 19.59
CA GLY A 3 17.06 -5.65 20.69
C GLY A 3 16.69 -4.44 21.55
N SER A 4 16.55 -3.26 20.92
CA SER A 4 16.38 -1.99 21.66
C SER A 4 14.97 -1.42 21.61
N PHE A 5 14.11 -1.91 20.70
CA PHE A 5 12.78 -1.35 20.48
C PHE A 5 11.68 -2.36 20.79
N ASP A 6 10.63 -1.88 21.42
CA ASP A 6 9.38 -2.63 21.64
C ASP A 6 8.56 -2.73 20.35
N TYR A 7 8.52 -1.62 19.62
CA TYR A 7 7.76 -1.47 18.39
C TYR A 7 8.61 -0.79 17.33
N VAL A 8 8.47 -1.25 16.09
CA VAL A 8 8.86 -0.53 14.89
C VAL A 8 7.61 -0.35 14.05
N ILE A 9 7.37 0.89 13.60
CA ILE A 9 6.19 1.25 12.79
C ILE A 9 6.68 1.77 11.45
N SER A 10 6.06 1.28 10.37
CA SER A 10 6.40 1.66 8.99
C SER A 10 5.14 1.72 8.15
N PHE A 11 4.68 2.92 7.81
CA PHE A 11 3.49 3.12 7.00
C PHE A 11 3.85 3.63 5.61
N GLN A 12 3.44 2.90 4.57
CA GLN A 12 3.64 3.25 3.15
C GLN A 12 5.14 3.49 2.83
N VAL A 13 6.01 2.57 3.22
CA VAL A 13 7.47 2.68 3.02
C VAL A 13 8.04 1.48 2.27
N ILE A 14 7.63 0.26 2.62
CA ILE A 14 8.26 -0.98 2.11
C ILE A 14 8.15 -1.09 0.57
N GLU A 15 7.09 -0.53 -0.02
CA GLU A 15 6.90 -0.47 -1.48
C GLU A 15 7.96 0.36 -2.21
N HIS A 16 8.63 1.26 -1.51
CA HIS A 16 9.73 2.08 -2.04
C HIS A 16 11.11 1.46 -1.83
N ILE A 17 11.21 0.39 -1.05
CA ILE A 17 12.48 -0.23 -0.67
C ILE A 17 12.88 -1.32 -1.67
N LYS A 18 14.06 -1.18 -2.27
CA LYS A 18 14.59 -2.16 -3.22
C LYS A 18 14.97 -3.49 -2.55
N HIS A 19 15.59 -3.39 -1.39
CA HIS A 19 16.09 -4.51 -0.59
C HIS A 19 15.17 -4.75 0.62
N ASP A 20 13.92 -5.11 0.35
CA ASP A 20 12.85 -5.31 1.33
C ASP A 20 13.21 -6.38 2.39
N MET A 21 13.86 -7.46 1.98
CA MET A 21 14.33 -8.49 2.90
C MET A 21 15.39 -7.97 3.89
N GLU A 22 16.27 -7.08 3.45
CA GLU A 22 17.26 -6.46 4.33
C GLU A 22 16.58 -5.55 5.35
N LEU A 23 15.59 -4.76 4.91
CA LEU A 23 14.75 -3.97 5.81
C LEU A 23 14.08 -4.85 6.87
N VAL A 24 13.44 -5.94 6.46
CA VAL A 24 12.74 -6.86 7.37
C VAL A 24 13.71 -7.49 8.38
N ARG A 25 14.89 -7.91 7.95
CA ARG A 25 15.95 -8.44 8.83
C ARG A 25 16.47 -7.39 9.80
N GLU A 26 16.67 -6.17 9.35
CA GLU A 26 17.15 -5.07 10.20
C GLU A 26 16.10 -4.66 11.25
N VAL A 27 14.83 -4.60 10.87
CA VAL A 27 13.73 -4.39 11.81
C VAL A 27 13.70 -5.52 12.85
N HIS A 28 13.79 -6.78 12.40
CA HIS A 28 13.87 -7.92 13.33
C HIS A 28 15.08 -7.82 14.28
N ARG A 29 16.24 -7.37 13.78
CA ARG A 29 17.45 -7.20 14.60
C ARG A 29 17.26 -6.18 15.71
N VAL A 30 16.66 -5.02 15.40
CA VAL A 30 16.52 -3.93 16.38
C VAL A 30 15.40 -4.14 17.38
N LEU A 31 14.39 -4.96 17.05
CA LEU A 31 13.32 -5.34 17.97
C LEU A 31 13.86 -6.26 19.08
N ARG A 32 13.41 -6.03 20.31
CA ARG A 32 13.61 -6.97 21.42
C ARG A 32 12.81 -8.27 21.22
N PRO A 33 13.12 -9.37 21.93
CA PRO A 33 12.26 -10.53 21.99
C PRO A 33 10.83 -10.13 22.40
N GLY A 34 9.80 -10.61 21.68
CA GLY A 34 8.40 -10.20 21.84
C GLY A 34 8.05 -8.82 21.28
N GLY A 35 9.02 -8.11 20.70
CA GLY A 35 8.78 -6.82 20.03
C GLY A 35 8.02 -6.99 18.71
N LYS A 36 7.29 -5.94 18.29
CA LYS A 36 6.39 -6.00 17.15
C LYS A 36 6.76 -5.03 16.05
N PHE A 37 6.69 -5.49 14.82
CA PHE A 37 6.76 -4.68 13.61
C PHE A 37 5.35 -4.47 13.07
N ILE A 38 4.90 -3.21 13.02
CA ILE A 38 3.59 -2.81 12.50
C ILE A 38 3.82 -2.07 11.20
N LEU A 39 3.24 -2.57 10.11
CA LEU A 39 3.41 -1.93 8.80
C LEU A 39 2.12 -1.90 7.99
N THR A 40 2.05 -0.87 7.13
CA THR A 40 1.06 -0.82 6.04
C THR A 40 1.75 -0.61 4.70
N THR A 41 1.15 -1.14 3.65
CA THR A 41 1.54 -0.94 2.25
C THR A 41 0.34 -1.13 1.34
N PRO A 42 0.29 -0.51 0.15
CA PRO A 42 -0.83 -0.70 -0.77
C PRO A 42 -0.99 -2.16 -1.17
N ASN A 43 -2.26 -2.58 -1.31
CA ASN A 43 -2.58 -3.88 -1.88
C ASN A 43 -2.57 -3.77 -3.41
N ILE A 44 -1.68 -4.48 -4.08
CA ILE A 44 -1.56 -4.47 -5.54
C ILE A 44 -2.88 -4.83 -6.25
N ARG A 45 -3.76 -5.61 -5.60
CA ARG A 45 -5.06 -6.01 -6.16
C ARG A 45 -6.05 -4.85 -6.25
N MET A 46 -5.84 -3.80 -5.44
CA MET A 46 -6.66 -2.58 -5.44
C MET A 46 -5.98 -1.40 -6.14
N THR A 47 -4.73 -1.56 -6.58
CA THR A 47 -4.00 -0.53 -7.33
C THR A 47 -4.60 -0.37 -8.72
N LEU A 48 -4.91 0.88 -9.11
CA LEU A 48 -5.57 1.20 -10.37
C LEU A 48 -4.59 1.36 -11.55
N THR A 49 -3.37 1.81 -11.25
CA THR A 49 -2.29 2.01 -12.24
C THR A 49 -0.96 1.75 -11.58
N ARG A 50 0.03 1.35 -12.38
CA ARG A 50 1.40 1.21 -11.89
C ARG A 50 1.92 2.56 -11.38
N ASN A 51 2.27 2.61 -10.10
CA ASN A 51 2.96 3.77 -9.53
C ASN A 51 4.47 3.68 -9.84
N PRO A 52 5.06 4.61 -10.63
CA PRO A 52 6.48 4.55 -10.99
C PRO A 52 7.42 4.80 -9.81
N TRP A 53 6.91 5.34 -8.70
CA TRP A 53 7.67 5.57 -7.47
C TRP A 53 7.75 4.32 -6.59
N HIS A 54 6.85 3.32 -6.77
CA HIS A 54 6.90 2.06 -6.06
C HIS A 54 7.89 1.11 -6.74
N VAL A 55 8.81 0.57 -5.97
CA VAL A 55 9.72 -0.49 -6.44
C VAL A 55 8.95 -1.78 -6.60
N ARG A 56 8.05 -2.07 -5.65
CA ARG A 56 7.19 -3.26 -5.62
C ARG A 56 5.91 -2.94 -4.86
N GLU A 57 4.83 -3.53 -5.29
CA GLU A 57 3.61 -3.63 -4.50
C GLU A 57 3.35 -5.10 -4.18
N TYR A 58 2.66 -5.37 -3.09
CA TYR A 58 2.46 -6.71 -2.56
C TYR A 58 0.99 -7.12 -2.65
N ASN A 59 0.75 -8.40 -2.90
CA ASN A 59 -0.51 -9.03 -2.54
C ASN A 59 -0.41 -9.61 -1.11
N PRO A 60 -1.53 -10.04 -0.50
CA PRO A 60 -1.54 -10.58 0.88
C PRO A 60 -0.51 -11.67 1.12
N ASP A 61 -0.42 -12.66 0.23
CA ASP A 61 0.48 -13.81 0.41
C ASP A 61 1.96 -13.43 0.28
N GLN A 62 2.28 -12.53 -0.66
CA GLN A 62 3.65 -12.07 -0.85
C GLN A 62 4.18 -11.35 0.38
N LEU A 63 3.37 -10.45 0.98
CA LEU A 63 3.80 -9.75 2.18
C LEU A 63 3.88 -10.69 3.39
N ARG A 64 2.93 -11.60 3.54
CA ARG A 64 2.95 -12.63 4.59
C ARG A 64 4.23 -13.47 4.51
N ASN A 65 4.58 -13.95 3.32
CA ASN A 65 5.77 -14.77 3.11
C ASN A 65 7.06 -13.99 3.38
N LEU A 66 7.12 -12.73 2.95
CA LEU A 66 8.27 -11.85 3.22
C LEU A 66 8.50 -11.70 4.72
N LEU A 67 7.45 -11.35 5.48
CA LEU A 67 7.56 -11.16 6.93
C LEU A 67 7.81 -12.49 7.67
N GLY A 68 7.12 -13.56 7.27
CA GLY A 68 7.27 -14.90 7.85
C GLY A 68 8.66 -15.52 7.67
N SER A 69 9.47 -14.98 6.75
CA SER A 69 10.88 -15.40 6.60
C SER A 69 11.78 -14.96 7.76
N ALA A 70 11.37 -13.98 8.56
CA ALA A 70 12.15 -13.43 9.67
C ALA A 70 11.39 -13.46 11.01
N PHE A 71 10.07 -13.37 10.99
CA PHE A 71 9.24 -13.28 12.18
C PHE A 71 8.51 -14.60 12.46
N ALA A 72 8.39 -14.95 13.75
CA ALA A 72 7.75 -16.19 14.19
C ALA A 72 6.23 -16.16 14.05
N SER A 73 5.62 -14.97 14.19
CA SER A 73 4.19 -14.75 14.06
C SER A 73 3.92 -13.55 13.15
N VAL A 74 2.95 -13.70 12.24
CA VAL A 74 2.51 -12.65 11.32
C VAL A 74 0.98 -12.63 11.29
N GLU A 75 0.42 -11.65 11.97
CA GLU A 75 -1.00 -11.33 11.87
C GLU A 75 -1.24 -10.48 10.62
N ALA A 76 -2.13 -10.96 9.76
CA ALA A 76 -2.44 -10.31 8.49
C ALA A 76 -3.84 -9.70 8.54
N LEU A 77 -3.87 -8.39 8.52
CA LEU A 77 -5.07 -7.56 8.50
C LEU A 77 -5.09 -6.71 7.21
N GLY A 78 -6.24 -6.14 6.92
CA GLY A 78 -6.44 -5.22 5.81
C GLY A 78 -7.22 -4.00 6.24
N VAL A 79 -6.99 -2.90 5.53
CA VAL A 79 -7.77 -1.66 5.68
C VAL A 79 -8.85 -1.63 4.60
N PHE A 80 -10.09 -1.53 5.02
CA PHE A 80 -11.28 -1.51 4.15
C PHE A 80 -11.99 -0.16 4.26
N GLY A 81 -12.63 0.25 3.19
CA GLY A 81 -13.54 1.39 3.19
C GLY A 81 -14.99 0.93 3.25
N ASN A 82 -15.87 1.81 3.76
CA ASN A 82 -17.31 1.63 3.67
C ASN A 82 -17.83 1.96 2.25
N GLU A 83 -19.14 1.95 2.04
CA GLU A 83 -19.79 2.24 0.76
C GLU A 83 -19.36 3.60 0.17
N ARG A 84 -19.16 4.61 1.02
CA ARG A 84 -18.73 5.96 0.62
C ARG A 84 -17.33 5.97 0.03
N ILE A 85 -16.41 5.26 0.67
CA ILE A 85 -15.03 5.07 0.18
C ILE A 85 -15.05 4.27 -1.12
N MET A 86 -15.88 3.22 -1.19
CA MET A 86 -16.01 2.41 -2.41
C MET A 86 -16.60 3.22 -3.57
N GLU A 87 -17.56 4.10 -3.31
CA GLU A 87 -18.09 5.03 -4.32
C GLU A 87 -16.98 5.95 -4.87
N TYR A 88 -16.18 6.53 -3.98
CA TYR A 88 -15.05 7.38 -4.38
C TYR A 88 -14.02 6.59 -5.19
N TYR A 89 -13.67 5.38 -4.73
CA TYR A 89 -12.74 4.49 -5.44
C TYR A 89 -13.24 4.15 -6.84
N GLU A 90 -14.52 3.83 -6.98
CA GLU A 90 -15.12 3.46 -8.26
C GLU A 90 -15.14 4.64 -9.25
N LYS A 91 -15.46 5.85 -8.77
CA LYS A 91 -15.36 7.07 -9.59
C LYS A 91 -13.93 7.32 -10.05
N ASN A 92 -12.95 7.13 -9.17
CA ASN A 92 -11.54 7.23 -9.51
C ASN A 92 -11.15 6.16 -10.55
N ARG A 93 -11.58 4.92 -10.36
CA ARG A 93 -11.34 3.79 -11.28
C ARG A 93 -11.85 4.09 -12.69
N GLN A 94 -13.06 4.65 -12.79
CA GLN A 94 -13.62 5.06 -14.08
C GLN A 94 -12.80 6.19 -14.72
N GLY A 95 -12.35 7.16 -13.94
CA GLY A 95 -11.48 8.24 -14.41
C GLY A 95 -10.15 7.69 -14.97
N VAL A 96 -9.51 6.83 -14.21
CA VAL A 96 -8.26 6.16 -14.60
C VAL A 96 -8.45 5.33 -15.87
N ARG A 97 -9.50 4.49 -15.94
CA ARG A 97 -9.80 3.68 -17.13
C ARG A 97 -10.00 4.52 -18.39
N ARG A 98 -10.58 5.73 -18.29
CA ARG A 98 -10.72 6.63 -19.45
C ARG A 98 -9.36 7.10 -19.98
N ILE A 99 -8.40 7.32 -19.09
CA ILE A 99 -7.05 7.75 -19.46
C ILE A 99 -6.24 6.57 -20.01
N THR A 100 -6.24 5.45 -19.30
CA THR A 100 -5.43 4.26 -19.64
C THR A 100 -5.93 3.54 -20.90
N ARG A 101 -7.21 3.73 -21.31
CA ARG A 101 -7.73 3.16 -22.57
C ARG A 101 -6.94 3.63 -23.81
N PHE A 102 -6.24 4.74 -23.74
CA PHE A 102 -5.38 5.26 -24.82
C PHE A 102 -3.97 4.66 -24.78
N ASP A 103 -3.61 3.94 -23.72
CA ASP A 103 -2.33 3.23 -23.61
C ASP A 103 -2.39 1.87 -24.33
N VAL A 104 -2.67 1.90 -25.63
CA VAL A 104 -2.78 0.70 -26.48
C VAL A 104 -1.49 -0.10 -26.53
N LEU A 105 -0.35 0.55 -26.34
CA LEU A 105 0.99 -0.07 -26.36
C LEU A 105 1.44 -0.57 -24.99
N ASP A 106 0.60 -0.43 -23.96
CA ASP A 106 0.93 -0.78 -22.55
C ASP A 106 2.24 -0.14 -22.07
N LEU A 107 2.40 1.13 -22.39
CA LEU A 107 3.62 1.89 -22.08
C LEU A 107 3.88 1.96 -20.59
N GLN A 108 2.83 1.98 -19.76
CA GLN A 108 2.95 1.98 -18.31
C GLN A 108 3.73 0.76 -17.76
N HIS A 109 3.69 -0.40 -18.44
CA HIS A 109 4.42 -1.60 -18.04
C HIS A 109 5.72 -1.80 -18.81
N ARG A 110 5.83 -1.25 -20.02
CA ARG A 110 7.00 -1.43 -20.90
C ARG A 110 8.08 -0.38 -20.71
N LEU A 111 7.70 0.85 -20.36
CA LEU A 111 8.69 1.92 -20.20
C LEU A 111 9.43 1.82 -18.85
N PRO A 112 10.70 2.25 -18.79
CA PRO A 112 11.42 2.41 -17.56
C PRO A 112 10.70 3.39 -16.62
N ARG A 113 10.79 3.15 -15.31
CA ARG A 113 10.09 3.96 -14.29
C ARG A 113 10.36 5.45 -14.39
N TRP A 114 11.62 5.84 -14.64
CA TRP A 114 12.02 7.25 -14.72
C TRP A 114 11.33 8.01 -15.86
N MET A 115 10.97 7.32 -16.95
CA MET A 115 10.21 7.93 -18.05
C MET A 115 8.74 8.14 -17.71
N LEU A 116 8.21 7.34 -16.79
CA LEU A 116 6.80 7.40 -16.36
C LEU A 116 6.54 8.40 -15.25
N GLN A 117 7.56 8.83 -14.51
CA GLN A 117 7.40 9.68 -13.32
C GLN A 117 6.71 11.02 -13.64
N LEU A 118 7.23 11.76 -14.61
CA LEU A 118 6.65 13.07 -14.98
C LEU A 118 5.22 12.95 -15.55
N PRO A 119 4.93 12.07 -16.53
CA PRO A 119 3.56 11.88 -17.02
C PRO A 119 2.60 11.42 -15.93
N TYR A 120 3.04 10.49 -15.06
CA TYR A 120 2.25 10.00 -13.95
C TYR A 120 1.87 11.13 -12.97
N ASP A 121 2.85 11.93 -12.54
CA ASP A 121 2.62 13.03 -11.60
C ASP A 121 1.65 14.07 -12.18
N LEU A 122 1.81 14.41 -13.46
CA LEU A 122 0.92 15.34 -14.13
C LEU A 122 -0.51 14.80 -14.23
N LEU A 123 -0.65 13.57 -14.73
CA LEU A 123 -1.97 12.93 -14.87
C LEU A 123 -2.65 12.71 -13.52
N ASN A 124 -1.89 12.31 -12.51
CA ASN A 124 -2.41 12.11 -11.16
C ASN A 124 -2.89 13.43 -10.54
N ARG A 125 -2.13 14.54 -10.71
CA ARG A 125 -2.56 15.87 -10.25
C ARG A 125 -3.83 16.34 -10.97
N LEU A 126 -3.92 16.13 -12.28
CA LEU A 126 -5.11 16.50 -13.06
C LEU A 126 -6.33 15.66 -12.65
N ASN A 127 -6.17 14.34 -12.52
CA ASN A 127 -7.23 13.44 -12.08
C ASN A 127 -7.70 13.79 -10.67
N ARG A 128 -6.77 14.04 -9.75
CA ARG A 128 -7.10 14.45 -8.37
C ARG A 128 -7.85 15.78 -8.31
N ARG A 129 -7.41 16.79 -9.07
CA ARG A 129 -8.13 18.07 -9.15
C ARG A 129 -9.54 17.90 -9.67
N ARG A 130 -9.71 17.07 -10.70
CA ARG A 130 -11.03 16.76 -11.26
C ARG A 130 -11.91 16.04 -10.24
N LEU A 131 -11.40 14.98 -9.60
CA LEU A 131 -12.13 14.23 -8.58
C LEU A 131 -12.57 15.13 -7.42
N LEU A 132 -11.68 16.00 -6.93
CA LEU A 132 -12.01 16.95 -5.86
C LEU A 132 -13.09 17.94 -6.30
N ARG A 133 -13.02 18.47 -7.51
CA ARG A 133 -14.01 19.41 -8.02
C ARG A 133 -15.38 18.75 -8.25
N ASP A 134 -15.37 17.59 -8.88
CA ASP A 134 -16.60 16.90 -9.29
C ASP A 134 -17.27 16.13 -8.13
N ASN A 135 -16.55 15.90 -7.00
CA ASN A 135 -17.02 15.15 -5.83
C ASN A 135 -16.67 15.87 -4.50
N ASP A 136 -16.70 17.19 -4.49
CA ASP A 136 -16.29 17.99 -3.32
C ASP A 136 -17.07 17.62 -2.05
N SER A 137 -18.39 17.42 -2.17
CA SER A 137 -19.23 16.99 -1.04
C SER A 137 -18.87 15.60 -0.52
N LEU A 138 -18.59 14.66 -1.42
CA LEU A 138 -18.21 13.30 -1.05
C LEU A 138 -16.84 13.29 -0.38
N THR A 139 -15.83 13.95 -0.97
CA THR A 139 -14.46 13.95 -0.43
C THR A 139 -14.35 14.66 0.91
N ARG A 140 -15.10 15.74 1.12
CA ARG A 140 -15.14 16.45 2.41
C ARG A 140 -15.85 15.69 3.52
N SER A 141 -16.73 14.76 3.16
CA SER A 141 -17.48 13.95 4.13
C SER A 141 -16.72 12.69 4.58
N ILE A 142 -15.60 12.34 3.91
CA ILE A 142 -14.80 11.18 4.28
C ILE A 142 -14.01 11.46 5.57
N THR A 143 -14.15 10.57 6.54
CA THR A 143 -13.47 10.62 7.84
C THR A 143 -12.77 9.31 8.13
N MET A 144 -12.04 9.22 9.23
CA MET A 144 -11.41 7.97 9.68
C MET A 144 -12.44 6.88 10.02
N GLU A 145 -13.66 7.26 10.39
CA GLU A 145 -14.77 6.35 10.69
C GLU A 145 -15.28 5.59 9.46
N ASP A 146 -14.96 6.09 8.26
CA ASP A 146 -15.31 5.43 7.00
C ASP A 146 -14.37 4.25 6.68
N TYR A 147 -13.30 4.09 7.46
CA TYR A 147 -12.36 2.99 7.34
C TYR A 147 -12.48 2.01 8.49
N ARG A 148 -12.22 0.76 8.20
CA ARG A 148 -12.14 -0.32 9.21
C ARG A 148 -10.93 -1.21 8.97
N ILE A 149 -10.39 -1.76 10.05
CA ILE A 149 -9.39 -2.83 9.99
C ILE A 149 -10.12 -4.15 10.22
N GLY A 150 -9.78 -5.16 9.45
CA GLY A 150 -10.37 -6.51 9.55
C GLY A 150 -9.41 -7.57 9.02
N PRO A 151 -9.79 -8.85 9.05
CA PRO A 151 -8.99 -9.91 8.43
C PRO A 151 -8.67 -9.57 6.98
N VAL A 152 -7.42 -9.84 6.57
CA VAL A 152 -6.96 -9.51 5.22
C VAL A 152 -7.79 -10.23 4.16
N ALA A 153 -8.13 -9.51 3.09
CA ALA A 153 -8.80 -10.05 1.91
C ALA A 153 -8.29 -9.32 0.65
N ASP A 154 -8.66 -9.83 -0.52
CA ASP A 154 -8.21 -9.30 -1.80
C ASP A 154 -8.68 -7.88 -2.09
N ASP A 155 -9.79 -7.47 -1.50
CA ASP A 155 -10.45 -6.18 -1.68
C ASP A 155 -10.10 -5.14 -0.62
N CYS A 156 -9.16 -5.42 0.30
CA CYS A 156 -8.63 -4.39 1.18
C CYS A 156 -7.76 -3.40 0.41
N PHE A 157 -7.86 -2.10 0.72
CA PHE A 157 -7.06 -1.05 0.08
C PHE A 157 -5.59 -1.14 0.45
N ASP A 158 -5.32 -1.27 1.75
CA ASP A 158 -3.98 -1.45 2.27
C ASP A 158 -3.86 -2.77 3.02
N LEU A 159 -2.71 -3.40 2.89
CA LEU A 159 -2.28 -4.48 3.76
C LEU A 159 -1.82 -3.86 5.08
N PHE A 160 -2.34 -4.36 6.19
CA PHE A 160 -1.97 -3.94 7.54
C PHE A 160 -1.49 -5.17 8.30
N TYR A 161 -0.18 -5.25 8.59
CA TYR A 161 0.41 -6.44 9.15
C TYR A 161 1.11 -6.15 10.47
N ILE A 162 1.02 -7.11 11.40
CA ILE A 162 1.73 -7.08 12.68
C ILE A 162 2.58 -8.35 12.73
N ALA A 163 3.90 -8.18 12.70
CA ALA A 163 4.85 -9.27 12.78
C ALA A 163 5.54 -9.23 14.14
N GLU A 164 5.57 -10.36 14.86
CA GLU A 164 6.12 -10.45 16.20
C GLU A 164 7.39 -11.29 16.22
N LYS A 165 8.42 -10.75 16.86
CA LYS A 165 9.67 -11.45 17.11
C LYS A 165 9.49 -12.45 18.25
N GLN A 166 9.97 -13.68 18.04
CA GLN A 166 9.86 -14.75 19.02
C GLN A 166 10.34 -14.34 20.42
N HIS A 167 9.58 -14.70 21.43
CA HIS A 167 10.04 -14.66 22.82
C HIS A 167 11.16 -15.69 23.01
N LYS A 168 12.24 -15.30 23.64
CA LYS A 168 13.28 -16.25 24.06
C LYS A 168 12.86 -16.93 25.36
#